data_36f8834dc8ecf8dd3a150d5a6e6b0d8c
#
_entry.id   36f8834dc8ecf8dd3a150d5a6e6b0d8c
#
_cell.length_a   1.000
_cell.length_b   1.000
_cell.length_c   1.000
_cell.angle_alpha   90.00
_cell.angle_beta   90.00
_cell.angle_gamma   90.00
#
_symmetry.space_group_name_H-M   'P 1'
#
loop_
_entity.id
_entity.type
_entity.pdbx_description
1 polymer ?
#
loop_
_entity_poly.entity_id
_entity_poly.type
_entity_poly.pdbx_seq_one_letter_code
_entity_poly.pdbx_strand_id
1 'polypeptide(L)'
;MRIGVLFDLDGTLLNTLEDLTDSVNYVLRSHGCPERTQKNVRDFIGNGARRLIELSLPGTPDAPDVDTALAEYQTYYKAHSQVKTRPYEGVVEALQELQKNYPVAIVSNKPDGATKVLCRQWFGDVYAAGESADCPRKPAPDMLLRAMEAIGVDRCVYVGDSDVDVITAHNAGAQCLSVLWGFRDRADIEKAGGTHFCEDPKDLLPCLYKLLQEI
;
A
#
# COMPACT_ATOMS: atom_id res chain seq x y z
N MET A 1 -21.42 18.46 -1.17
CA MET A 1 -20.70 17.18 -1.41
C MET A 1 -19.24 17.43 -1.07
N ARG A 2 -18.68 16.68 -0.12
CA ARG A 2 -17.31 16.84 0.35
C ARG A 2 -16.43 15.78 -0.30
N ILE A 3 -15.33 16.19 -0.92
CA ILE A 3 -14.41 15.31 -1.64
C ILE A 3 -13.15 15.13 -0.82
N GLY A 4 -12.62 13.89 -0.74
CA GLY A 4 -11.35 13.57 -0.10
C GLY A 4 -10.36 12.92 -1.06
N VAL A 5 -9.11 12.79 -0.61
CA VAL A 5 -8.08 12.03 -1.32
C VAL A 5 -7.56 10.94 -0.40
N LEU A 6 -7.69 9.70 -0.85
CA LEU A 6 -7.26 8.54 -0.09
C LEU A 6 -6.10 7.86 -0.82
N PHE A 7 -5.15 7.33 -0.07
CA PHE A 7 -3.91 6.76 -0.60
C PHE A 7 -3.70 5.33 -0.13
N ASP A 8 -3.12 4.50 -0.98
CA ASP A 8 -2.36 3.35 -0.52
C ASP A 8 -1.02 3.80 0.09
N LEU A 9 -0.32 2.89 0.74
CA LEU A 9 0.93 3.16 1.44
C LEU A 9 2.14 2.59 0.71
N ASP A 10 2.23 1.25 0.64
CA ASP A 10 3.39 0.53 0.12
C ASP A 10 3.48 0.64 -1.41
N GLY A 11 4.52 1.26 -1.94
CA GLY A 11 4.67 1.51 -3.38
C GLY A 11 4.01 2.81 -3.87
N THR A 12 3.13 3.40 -3.08
CA THR A 12 2.44 4.65 -3.41
C THR A 12 3.06 5.85 -2.69
N LEU A 13 3.03 5.86 -1.38
CA LEU A 13 3.59 6.93 -0.54
C LEU A 13 5.00 6.59 -0.04
N LEU A 14 5.24 5.32 0.28
CA LEU A 14 6.51 4.82 0.82
C LEU A 14 7.11 3.73 -0.07
N ASN A 15 8.42 3.84 -0.33
CA ASN A 15 9.19 2.73 -0.83
C ASN A 15 9.59 1.82 0.35
N THR A 16 8.87 0.72 0.49
CA THR A 16 9.04 -0.24 1.58
C THR A 16 9.72 -1.53 1.14
N LEU A 17 10.10 -1.64 -0.14
CA LEU A 17 10.55 -2.88 -0.78
C LEU A 17 11.76 -3.52 -0.09
N GLU A 18 12.73 -2.70 0.33
CA GLU A 18 13.95 -3.23 0.95
C GLU A 18 13.68 -3.85 2.32
N ASP A 19 12.93 -3.16 3.20
CA ASP A 19 12.61 -3.69 4.53
C ASP A 19 11.71 -4.93 4.45
N LEU A 20 10.79 -4.97 3.47
CA LEU A 20 9.99 -6.17 3.19
C LEU A 20 10.85 -7.33 2.71
N THR A 21 11.80 -7.07 1.80
CA THR A 21 12.72 -8.08 1.27
C THR A 21 13.62 -8.63 2.37
N ASP A 22 14.21 -7.74 3.18
CA ASP A 22 15.07 -8.17 4.29
C ASP A 22 14.32 -9.02 5.30
N SER A 23 13.05 -8.68 5.56
CA SER A 23 12.21 -9.41 6.52
C SER A 23 11.79 -10.79 6.00
N VAL A 24 11.44 -10.88 4.72
CA VAL A 24 11.21 -12.19 4.06
C VAL A 24 12.47 -13.05 4.11
N ASN A 25 13.60 -12.47 3.74
CA ASN A 25 14.87 -13.20 3.69
C ASN A 25 15.41 -13.57 5.08
N TYR A 26 15.08 -12.78 6.12
CA TYR A 26 15.37 -13.19 7.49
C TYR A 26 14.71 -14.53 7.82
N VAL A 27 13.41 -14.67 7.55
CA VAL A 27 12.68 -15.93 7.79
C VAL A 27 13.22 -17.06 6.93
N LEU A 28 13.46 -16.83 5.64
CA LEU A 28 13.99 -17.86 4.76
C LEU A 28 15.35 -18.39 5.24
N ARG A 29 16.26 -17.49 5.65
CA ARG A 29 17.58 -17.86 6.19
C ARG A 29 17.48 -18.66 7.48
N SER A 30 16.58 -18.28 8.40
CA SER A 30 16.43 -19.01 9.69
C SER A 30 16.00 -20.47 9.51
N HIS A 31 15.35 -20.77 8.38
CA HIS A 31 14.92 -22.12 8.01
C HIS A 31 15.77 -22.78 6.92
N GLY A 32 16.94 -22.21 6.59
CA GLY A 32 17.83 -22.77 5.54
C GLY A 32 17.22 -22.74 4.13
N CYS A 33 16.19 -21.91 3.90
CA CYS A 33 15.53 -21.76 2.61
C CYS A 33 16.28 -20.76 1.71
N PRO A 34 16.21 -20.91 0.37
CA PRO A 34 16.78 -19.96 -0.57
C PRO A 34 16.14 -18.57 -0.44
N GLU A 35 16.98 -17.53 -0.43
CA GLU A 35 16.52 -16.14 -0.38
C GLU A 35 15.80 -15.72 -1.65
N ARG A 36 14.91 -14.72 -1.53
CA ARG A 36 14.22 -14.07 -2.64
C ARG A 36 14.91 -12.77 -3.03
N THR A 37 14.94 -12.50 -4.32
CA THR A 37 15.40 -11.19 -4.84
C THR A 37 14.36 -10.10 -4.54
N GLN A 38 14.78 -8.84 -4.54
CA GLN A 38 13.82 -7.73 -4.44
C GLN A 38 12.76 -7.78 -5.55
N LYS A 39 13.13 -8.22 -6.75
CA LYS A 39 12.18 -8.41 -7.84
C LYS A 39 11.10 -9.44 -7.49
N ASN A 40 11.48 -10.59 -6.91
CA ASN A 40 10.50 -11.59 -6.49
C ASN A 40 9.55 -11.02 -5.42
N VAL A 41 10.10 -10.33 -4.42
CA VAL A 41 9.30 -9.75 -3.34
C VAL A 41 8.38 -8.66 -3.87
N ARG A 42 8.86 -7.79 -4.79
CA ARG A 42 8.04 -6.80 -5.48
C ARG A 42 6.82 -7.44 -6.16
N ASP A 43 7.04 -8.54 -6.87
CA ASP A 43 5.98 -9.25 -7.60
C ASP A 43 4.95 -9.90 -6.63
N PHE A 44 5.33 -10.17 -5.39
CA PHE A 44 4.50 -10.84 -4.38
C PHE A 44 3.71 -9.88 -3.47
N ILE A 45 4.12 -8.61 -3.38
CA ILE A 45 3.47 -7.58 -2.54
C ILE A 45 2.08 -7.22 -3.10
N GLY A 46 1.19 -6.69 -2.26
CA GLY A 46 -0.12 -6.13 -2.61
C GLY A 46 -1.29 -6.89 -2.00
N ASN A 47 -1.15 -8.19 -1.76
CA ASN A 47 -2.22 -9.06 -1.25
C ASN A 47 -2.04 -9.47 0.22
N GLY A 48 -1.42 -8.61 1.04
CA GLY A 48 -1.20 -8.81 2.48
C GLY A 48 -0.02 -9.72 2.82
N ALA A 49 0.36 -9.70 4.11
CA ALA A 49 1.57 -10.38 4.60
C ALA A 49 1.51 -11.91 4.43
N ARG A 50 0.34 -12.52 4.65
CA ARG A 50 0.17 -13.98 4.47
C ARG A 50 0.51 -14.40 3.04
N ARG A 51 -0.04 -13.70 2.05
CA ARG A 51 0.19 -14.03 0.64
C ARG A 51 1.64 -13.81 0.22
N LEU A 52 2.28 -12.77 0.74
CA LEU A 52 3.71 -12.52 0.54
C LEU A 52 4.54 -13.71 1.05
N ILE A 53 4.27 -14.23 2.23
CA ILE A 53 4.98 -15.38 2.80
C ILE A 53 4.68 -16.66 2.02
N GLU A 54 3.42 -16.95 1.70
CA GLU A 54 3.06 -18.11 0.87
C GLU A 54 3.84 -18.18 -0.44
N LEU A 55 3.94 -17.05 -1.16
CA LEU A 55 4.68 -16.96 -2.42
C LEU A 55 6.20 -16.99 -2.24
N SER A 56 6.69 -16.61 -1.07
CA SER A 56 8.11 -16.59 -0.77
C SER A 56 8.67 -17.94 -0.36
N LEU A 57 7.88 -18.82 0.23
CA LEU A 57 8.31 -20.15 0.64
C LEU A 57 8.63 -21.05 -0.57
N PRO A 58 9.63 -21.94 -0.48
CA PRO A 58 10.06 -22.76 -1.63
C PRO A 58 9.15 -23.96 -1.89
N GLY A 59 8.09 -24.21 -1.19
CA GLY A 59 7.20 -25.35 -1.41
C GLY A 59 7.85 -26.74 -1.26
N THR A 60 8.97 -26.83 -0.54
CA THR A 60 9.68 -28.07 -0.26
C THR A 60 9.24 -28.65 1.10
N PRO A 61 9.35 -29.98 1.33
CA PRO A 61 8.96 -30.58 2.60
C PRO A 61 9.69 -30.02 3.82
N ASP A 62 10.91 -29.53 3.65
CA ASP A 62 11.74 -28.97 4.73
C ASP A 62 11.45 -27.48 5.00
N ALA A 63 10.59 -26.85 4.19
CA ALA A 63 10.18 -25.46 4.44
C ALA A 63 9.23 -25.38 5.65
N PRO A 64 9.27 -24.27 6.41
CA PRO A 64 8.32 -24.07 7.48
C PRO A 64 6.88 -23.97 6.91
N ASP A 65 5.90 -24.29 7.73
CA ASP A 65 4.52 -23.99 7.36
C ASP A 65 4.27 -22.46 7.34
N VAL A 66 3.24 -22.06 6.62
CA VAL A 66 2.92 -20.64 6.38
C VAL A 66 2.65 -19.89 7.69
N ASP A 67 1.98 -20.51 8.65
CA ASP A 67 1.61 -19.84 9.91
C ASP A 67 2.84 -19.54 10.77
N THR A 68 3.77 -20.51 10.87
CA THR A 68 5.06 -20.32 11.55
C THR A 68 5.88 -19.21 10.86
N ALA A 69 6.07 -19.30 9.56
CA ALA A 69 6.83 -18.31 8.80
C ALA A 69 6.22 -16.90 8.88
N LEU A 70 4.90 -16.81 8.85
CA LEU A 70 4.17 -15.55 8.98
C LEU A 70 4.35 -14.90 10.36
N ALA A 71 4.28 -15.69 11.43
CA ALA A 71 4.48 -15.19 12.79
C ALA A 71 5.90 -14.64 13.00
N GLU A 72 6.91 -15.35 12.49
CA GLU A 72 8.30 -14.91 12.52
C GLU A 72 8.52 -13.64 11.69
N TYR A 73 7.97 -13.61 10.48
CA TYR A 73 7.99 -12.42 9.62
C TYR A 73 7.38 -11.22 10.32
N GLN A 74 6.19 -11.36 10.88
CA GLN A 74 5.50 -10.26 11.56
C GLN A 74 6.30 -9.73 12.75
N THR A 75 6.91 -10.63 13.52
CA THR A 75 7.75 -10.27 14.66
C THR A 75 8.98 -9.49 14.21
N TYR A 76 9.69 -9.98 13.20
CA TYR A 76 10.88 -9.33 12.67
C TYR A 76 10.54 -8.00 11.98
N TYR A 77 9.53 -7.98 11.11
CA TYR A 77 9.12 -6.80 10.37
C TYR A 77 8.67 -5.67 11.29
N LYS A 78 7.96 -5.97 12.37
CA LYS A 78 7.54 -4.97 13.38
C LYS A 78 8.73 -4.16 13.94
N ALA A 79 9.86 -4.81 14.12
CA ALA A 79 11.08 -4.17 14.65
C ALA A 79 11.94 -3.50 13.56
N HIS A 80 11.77 -3.88 12.27
CA HIS A 80 12.68 -3.49 11.19
C HIS A 80 11.99 -2.77 10.01
N SER A 81 10.70 -2.45 10.12
CA SER A 81 9.92 -1.83 9.03
C SER A 81 10.27 -0.37 8.70
N GLN A 82 11.22 0.23 9.42
CA GLN A 82 11.59 1.63 9.30
C GLN A 82 13.09 1.84 9.05
N VAL A 83 13.84 0.76 8.76
CA VAL A 83 15.31 0.84 8.63
C VAL A 83 15.67 1.49 7.29
N LYS A 84 15.09 1.03 6.21
CA LYS A 84 15.33 1.50 4.84
C LYS A 84 14.11 2.15 4.19
N THR A 85 12.92 1.93 4.74
CA THR A 85 11.67 2.53 4.26
C THR A 85 11.76 4.04 4.26
N ARG A 86 11.42 4.66 3.12
CA ARG A 86 11.44 6.12 2.93
C ARG A 86 10.26 6.56 2.06
N PRO A 87 9.74 7.78 2.24
CA PRO A 87 8.80 8.37 1.30
C PRO A 87 9.44 8.53 -0.08
N TYR A 88 8.62 8.43 -1.13
CA TYR A 88 9.05 8.89 -2.44
C TYR A 88 9.27 10.41 -2.44
N GLU A 89 10.18 10.88 -3.30
CA GLU A 89 10.57 12.29 -3.33
C GLU A 89 9.37 13.21 -3.61
N GLY A 90 9.15 14.22 -2.77
CA GLY A 90 8.06 15.19 -2.92
C GLY A 90 6.68 14.75 -2.40
N VAL A 91 6.51 13.47 -2.02
CA VAL A 91 5.19 12.95 -1.59
C VAL A 91 4.76 13.53 -0.25
N VAL A 92 5.68 13.74 0.69
CA VAL A 92 5.36 14.32 2.01
C VAL A 92 4.82 15.74 1.85
N GLU A 93 5.50 16.54 1.04
CA GLU A 93 5.12 17.92 0.74
C GLU A 93 3.78 17.96 0.00
N ALA A 94 3.57 17.03 -0.93
CA ALA A 94 2.30 16.92 -1.65
C ALA A 94 1.13 16.61 -0.72
N LEU A 95 1.28 15.68 0.24
CA LEU A 95 0.25 15.39 1.23
C LEU A 95 -0.03 16.60 2.13
N GLN A 96 1.01 17.30 2.60
CA GLN A 96 0.85 18.48 3.42
C GLN A 96 0.10 19.60 2.69
N GLU A 97 0.36 19.78 1.39
CA GLU A 97 -0.37 20.73 0.57
C GLU A 97 -1.84 20.35 0.36
N LEU A 98 -2.09 19.07 0.06
CA LEU A 98 -3.46 18.54 -0.09
C LEU A 98 -4.30 18.72 1.19
N GLN A 99 -3.71 18.45 2.36
CA GLN A 99 -4.39 18.54 3.65
C GLN A 99 -4.90 19.95 3.98
N LYS A 100 -4.38 20.99 3.32
CA LYS A 100 -4.91 22.36 3.49
C LYS A 100 -6.32 22.53 2.93
N ASN A 101 -6.68 21.74 1.92
CA ASN A 101 -7.93 21.93 1.17
C ASN A 101 -8.81 20.69 1.13
N TYR A 102 -8.24 19.48 1.34
CA TYR A 102 -8.94 18.20 1.22
C TYR A 102 -8.69 17.33 2.44
N PRO A 103 -9.71 16.62 2.95
CA PRO A 103 -9.50 15.52 3.87
C PRO A 103 -8.65 14.42 3.21
N VAL A 104 -7.66 13.91 3.95
CA VAL A 104 -6.75 12.87 3.48
C VAL A 104 -6.81 11.67 4.42
N ALA A 105 -6.78 10.46 3.84
CA ALA A 105 -6.64 9.21 4.59
C ALA A 105 -5.70 8.24 3.87
N ILE A 106 -5.18 7.27 4.62
CA ILE A 106 -4.30 6.22 4.10
C ILE A 106 -4.91 4.86 4.41
N VAL A 107 -4.98 3.97 3.40
CA VAL A 107 -5.63 2.65 3.50
C VAL A 107 -4.75 1.59 2.84
N SER A 108 -4.28 0.59 3.58
CA SER A 108 -3.32 -0.38 3.07
C SER A 108 -3.63 -1.82 3.48
N ASN A 109 -3.29 -2.80 2.64
CA ASN A 109 -3.29 -4.23 2.98
C ASN A 109 -2.12 -4.65 3.90
N LYS A 110 -1.30 -3.69 4.31
CA LYS A 110 -0.30 -3.86 5.36
C LYS A 110 -0.98 -4.03 6.73
N PRO A 111 -0.45 -4.83 7.68
CA PRO A 111 -1.00 -4.93 9.03
C PRO A 111 -1.22 -3.57 9.68
N ASP A 112 -2.38 -3.35 10.31
CA ASP A 112 -2.84 -2.07 10.85
C ASP A 112 -1.82 -1.39 11.76
N GLY A 113 -1.22 -2.15 12.69
CA GLY A 113 -0.20 -1.61 13.59
C GLY A 113 1.02 -1.06 12.87
N ALA A 114 1.51 -1.74 11.82
CA ALA A 114 2.64 -1.28 11.02
C ALA A 114 2.27 -0.07 10.16
N THR A 115 1.06 -0.07 9.57
CA THR A 115 0.51 1.06 8.82
C THR A 115 0.49 2.32 9.66
N LYS A 116 -0.11 2.27 10.85
CA LYS A 116 -0.23 3.43 11.76
C LYS A 116 1.12 3.97 12.22
N VAL A 117 2.08 3.08 12.51
CA VAL A 117 3.43 3.48 12.92
C VAL A 117 4.13 4.25 11.80
N LEU A 118 4.13 3.72 10.58
CA LEU A 118 4.75 4.37 9.42
C LEU A 118 4.06 5.70 9.06
N CYS A 119 2.72 5.71 9.05
CA CYS A 119 1.97 6.93 8.75
C CYS A 119 2.25 8.04 9.76
N ARG A 120 2.27 7.72 11.06
CA ARG A 120 2.57 8.70 12.10
C ARG A 120 3.98 9.28 11.97
N GLN A 121 4.94 8.45 11.59
CA GLN A 121 6.35 8.88 11.42
C GLN A 121 6.49 9.88 10.26
N TRP A 122 5.86 9.60 9.12
CA TRP A 122 6.13 10.33 7.89
C TRP A 122 5.07 11.38 7.53
N PHE A 123 3.81 11.16 7.93
CA PHE A 123 2.67 11.98 7.51
C PHE A 123 1.92 12.62 8.70
N GLY A 124 2.39 12.41 9.93
CA GLY A 124 1.81 13.00 11.13
C GLY A 124 0.45 12.40 11.49
N ASP A 125 -0.48 13.25 11.89
CA ASP A 125 -1.80 12.84 12.39
C ASP A 125 -2.83 12.73 11.25
N VAL A 126 -2.56 11.81 10.31
CA VAL A 126 -3.48 11.44 9.23
C VAL A 126 -4.28 10.20 9.61
N TYR A 127 -5.55 10.12 9.20
CA TYR A 127 -6.29 8.87 9.36
C TYR A 127 -5.59 7.76 8.57
N ALA A 128 -5.26 6.68 9.24
CA ALA A 128 -4.58 5.53 8.64
C ALA A 128 -5.20 4.22 9.12
N ALA A 129 -5.53 3.35 8.18
CA ALA A 129 -6.06 2.02 8.43
C ALA A 129 -5.30 0.96 7.63
N GLY A 130 -4.95 -0.12 8.30
CA GLY A 130 -4.33 -1.30 7.72
C GLY A 130 -5.23 -2.53 7.81
N GLU A 131 -4.71 -3.68 7.32
CA GLU A 131 -5.39 -4.97 7.42
C GLU A 131 -5.68 -5.32 8.89
N SER A 132 -6.94 -5.66 9.16
CA SER A 132 -7.45 -6.08 10.47
C SER A 132 -8.51 -7.17 10.31
N ALA A 133 -8.76 -7.95 11.37
CA ALA A 133 -9.68 -9.08 11.31
C ALA A 133 -11.16 -8.68 11.14
N ASP A 134 -11.51 -7.44 11.46
CA ASP A 134 -12.88 -6.91 11.43
C ASP A 134 -13.24 -6.18 10.13
N CYS A 135 -12.32 -6.11 9.18
CA CYS A 135 -12.54 -5.43 7.92
C CYS A 135 -11.93 -6.22 6.74
N PRO A 136 -12.71 -6.55 5.72
CA PRO A 136 -12.19 -7.17 4.50
C PRO A 136 -11.08 -6.30 3.88
N ARG A 137 -9.97 -6.96 3.50
CA ARG A 137 -8.85 -6.28 2.85
C ARG A 137 -9.18 -5.91 1.40
N LYS A 138 -8.44 -4.96 0.85
CA LYS A 138 -8.47 -4.66 -0.59
C LYS A 138 -8.22 -5.95 -1.42
N PRO A 139 -8.97 -6.22 -2.51
CA PRO A 139 -9.77 -5.27 -3.26
C PRO A 139 -11.24 -5.12 -2.81
N ALA A 140 -11.64 -5.63 -1.62
CA ALA A 140 -12.94 -5.28 -1.07
C ALA A 140 -12.98 -3.76 -0.77
N PRO A 141 -14.13 -3.08 -0.99
CA PRO A 141 -14.23 -1.64 -0.83
C PRO A 141 -14.28 -1.18 0.63
N ASP A 142 -14.48 -2.11 1.56
CA ASP A 142 -14.85 -1.84 2.96
C ASP A 142 -13.88 -0.90 3.66
N MET A 143 -12.56 -1.13 3.54
CA MET A 143 -11.56 -0.27 4.16
C MET A 143 -11.61 1.16 3.61
N LEU A 144 -11.83 1.30 2.29
CA LEU A 144 -11.92 2.60 1.63
C LEU A 144 -13.18 3.35 2.09
N LEU A 145 -14.33 2.67 2.11
CA LEU A 145 -15.60 3.24 2.54
C LEU A 145 -15.57 3.65 4.02
N ARG A 146 -15.02 2.82 4.91
CA ARG A 146 -14.81 3.16 6.32
C ARG A 146 -13.90 4.38 6.49
N ALA A 147 -12.84 4.48 5.71
CA ALA A 147 -11.95 5.64 5.75
C ALA A 147 -12.66 6.92 5.28
N MET A 148 -13.46 6.84 4.21
CA MET A 148 -14.29 7.95 3.74
C MET A 148 -15.26 8.44 4.82
N GLU A 149 -15.95 7.52 5.50
CA GLU A 149 -16.84 7.85 6.60
C GLU A 149 -16.08 8.52 7.76
N ALA A 150 -14.94 7.95 8.15
CA ALA A 150 -14.13 8.47 9.26
C ALA A 150 -13.61 9.90 9.04
N ILE A 151 -13.28 10.27 7.79
CA ILE A 151 -12.84 11.63 7.45
C ILE A 151 -13.98 12.54 6.96
N GLY A 152 -15.22 12.03 6.93
CA GLY A 152 -16.43 12.77 6.62
C GLY A 152 -16.51 13.26 5.17
N VAL A 153 -16.25 12.38 4.19
CA VAL A 153 -16.33 12.68 2.75
C VAL A 153 -17.35 11.82 2.04
N ASP A 154 -18.01 12.40 1.02
CA ASP A 154 -19.04 11.73 0.22
C ASP A 154 -18.44 11.03 -1.02
N ARG A 155 -17.34 11.56 -1.54
CA ARG A 155 -16.60 11.05 -2.72
C ARG A 155 -15.10 11.16 -2.48
N CYS A 156 -14.33 10.38 -3.23
CA CYS A 156 -12.87 10.45 -3.16
C CYS A 156 -12.20 10.15 -4.50
N VAL A 157 -10.97 10.63 -4.64
CA VAL A 157 -9.95 10.03 -5.50
C VAL A 157 -9.15 9.06 -4.64
N TYR A 158 -8.99 7.83 -5.11
CA TYR A 158 -8.10 6.86 -4.50
C TYR A 158 -6.80 6.78 -5.31
N VAL A 159 -5.66 6.88 -4.63
CA VAL A 159 -4.32 6.87 -5.24
C VAL A 159 -3.62 5.57 -4.84
N GLY A 160 -3.14 4.81 -5.83
CA GLY A 160 -2.45 3.55 -5.60
C GLY A 160 -1.51 3.17 -6.74
N ASP A 161 -0.68 2.15 -6.53
CA ASP A 161 0.33 1.72 -7.51
C ASP A 161 0.06 0.33 -8.11
N SER A 162 -1.12 -0.25 -7.82
CA SER A 162 -1.38 -1.65 -8.18
C SER A 162 -2.76 -1.87 -8.81
N ASP A 163 -2.91 -3.05 -9.43
CA ASP A 163 -4.19 -3.61 -9.88
C ASP A 163 -5.20 -3.73 -8.74
N VAL A 164 -4.74 -4.08 -7.54
CA VAL A 164 -5.58 -4.16 -6.33
C VAL A 164 -6.22 -2.81 -6.01
N ASP A 165 -5.48 -1.71 -6.19
CA ASP A 165 -5.98 -0.36 -5.90
C ASP A 165 -7.03 0.09 -6.91
N VAL A 166 -6.80 -0.19 -8.20
CA VAL A 166 -7.78 0.09 -9.26
C VAL A 166 -9.09 -0.64 -8.99
N ILE A 167 -9.02 -1.94 -8.68
CA ILE A 167 -10.21 -2.74 -8.39
C ILE A 167 -10.90 -2.25 -7.11
N THR A 168 -10.13 -1.87 -6.06
CA THR A 168 -10.68 -1.31 -4.83
C THR A 168 -11.45 -0.02 -5.10
N ALA A 169 -10.86 0.91 -5.84
CA ALA A 169 -11.52 2.16 -6.22
C ALA A 169 -12.80 1.90 -7.00
N HIS A 170 -12.76 1.04 -8.01
CA HIS A 170 -13.93 0.65 -8.79
C HIS A 170 -15.04 0.06 -7.90
N ASN A 171 -14.69 -0.87 -7.01
CA ASN A 171 -15.64 -1.50 -6.09
C ASN A 171 -16.27 -0.51 -5.10
N ALA A 172 -15.54 0.55 -4.74
CA ALA A 172 -16.02 1.62 -3.86
C ALA A 172 -16.75 2.75 -4.62
N GLY A 173 -16.83 2.69 -5.95
CA GLY A 173 -17.39 3.77 -6.77
C GLY A 173 -16.54 5.05 -6.78
N ALA A 174 -15.23 4.93 -6.53
CA ALA A 174 -14.26 6.01 -6.54
C ALA A 174 -13.46 6.05 -7.85
N GLN A 175 -12.92 7.23 -8.19
CA GLN A 175 -11.91 7.33 -9.23
C GLN A 175 -10.55 6.91 -8.71
N CYS A 176 -9.74 6.25 -9.57
CA CYS A 176 -8.38 5.83 -9.23
C CYS A 176 -7.35 6.65 -10.01
N LEU A 177 -6.39 7.24 -9.30
CA LEU A 177 -5.13 7.74 -9.87
C LEU A 177 -4.04 6.72 -9.62
N SER A 178 -3.55 6.09 -10.69
CA SER A 178 -2.50 5.08 -10.60
C SER A 178 -1.12 5.72 -10.73
N VAL A 179 -0.26 5.48 -9.75
CA VAL A 179 1.12 5.96 -9.77
C VAL A 179 2.04 4.88 -10.35
N LEU A 180 3.04 5.29 -11.17
CA LEU A 180 3.89 4.36 -11.91
C LEU A 180 5.31 4.20 -11.34
N TRP A 181 5.61 4.82 -10.23
CA TRP A 181 6.89 4.63 -9.51
C TRP A 181 6.87 3.47 -8.51
N GLY A 182 5.70 2.81 -8.34
CA GLY A 182 5.47 1.74 -7.38
C GLY A 182 5.86 0.34 -7.85
N PHE A 183 5.11 -0.66 -7.40
CA PHE A 183 5.48 -2.06 -7.54
C PHE A 183 4.87 -2.75 -8.77
N ARG A 184 3.82 -2.19 -9.40
CA ARG A 184 3.22 -2.76 -10.61
C ARG A 184 3.58 -1.96 -11.84
N ASP A 185 3.65 -2.66 -12.97
CA ASP A 185 3.87 -2.04 -14.25
C ASP A 185 2.55 -1.53 -14.84
N ARG A 186 2.63 -0.47 -15.66
CA ARG A 186 1.46 0.16 -16.32
C ARG A 186 0.51 -0.88 -16.94
N ALA A 187 1.08 -1.88 -17.65
CA ALA A 187 0.28 -2.89 -18.35
C ALA A 187 -0.62 -3.73 -17.42
N ASP A 188 -0.18 -4.00 -16.20
CA ASP A 188 -0.99 -4.75 -15.22
C ASP A 188 -2.10 -3.87 -14.64
N ILE A 189 -1.81 -2.60 -14.40
CA ILE A 189 -2.76 -1.59 -13.95
C ILE A 189 -3.84 -1.35 -15.02
N GLU A 190 -3.45 -1.23 -16.30
CA GLU A 190 -4.39 -1.07 -17.43
C GLU A 190 -5.31 -2.28 -17.59
N LYS A 191 -4.79 -3.50 -17.43
CA LYS A 191 -5.62 -4.72 -17.45
C LYS A 191 -6.67 -4.74 -16.33
N ALA A 192 -6.38 -4.13 -15.19
CA ALA A 192 -7.33 -3.98 -14.09
C ALA A 192 -8.35 -2.85 -14.30
N GLY A 193 -8.23 -2.07 -15.38
CA GLY A 193 -9.12 -0.95 -15.71
C GLY A 193 -8.59 0.42 -15.31
N GLY A 194 -7.31 0.54 -14.97
CA GLY A 194 -6.67 1.84 -14.68
C GLY A 194 -6.63 2.74 -15.91
N THR A 195 -7.07 3.99 -15.76
CA THR A 195 -7.20 4.97 -16.85
C THR A 195 -6.50 6.29 -16.59
N HIS A 196 -6.22 6.63 -15.32
CA HIS A 196 -5.54 7.86 -14.93
C HIS A 196 -4.19 7.49 -14.31
N PHE A 197 -3.13 8.11 -14.82
CA PHE A 197 -1.76 7.76 -14.46
C PHE A 197 -0.96 8.99 -14.06
N CYS A 198 -0.06 8.80 -13.08
CA CYS A 198 0.96 9.76 -12.68
C CYS A 198 2.32 9.05 -12.76
N GLU A 199 3.25 9.59 -13.55
CA GLU A 199 4.53 8.91 -13.85
C GLU A 199 5.63 9.28 -12.86
N ASP A 200 5.63 10.52 -12.37
CA ASP A 200 6.66 11.03 -11.44
C ASP A 200 5.99 11.50 -10.13
N PRO A 201 6.52 11.18 -8.96
CA PRO A 201 6.00 11.68 -7.68
C PRO A 201 5.88 13.22 -7.61
N LYS A 202 6.73 13.95 -8.32
CA LYS A 202 6.70 15.42 -8.40
C LYS A 202 5.45 15.97 -9.10
N ASP A 203 4.82 15.14 -9.94
CA ASP A 203 3.60 15.50 -10.67
C ASP A 203 2.33 15.07 -9.92
N LEU A 204 2.44 14.52 -8.72
CA LEU A 204 1.31 14.00 -7.95
C LEU A 204 0.21 15.06 -7.74
N LEU A 205 0.57 16.28 -7.31
CA LEU A 205 -0.40 17.35 -7.10
C LEU A 205 -1.09 17.81 -8.39
N PRO A 206 -0.37 18.14 -9.49
CA PRO A 206 -1.00 18.45 -10.77
C PRO A 206 -1.95 17.37 -11.27
N CYS A 207 -1.56 16.10 -11.19
CA CYS A 207 -2.39 14.96 -11.59
C CYS A 207 -3.66 14.86 -10.74
N LEU A 208 -3.53 15.01 -9.42
CA LEU A 208 -4.67 14.99 -8.50
C LEU A 208 -5.62 16.15 -8.73
N TYR A 209 -5.12 17.38 -8.84
CA TYR A 209 -5.98 18.55 -9.04
C TYR A 209 -6.77 18.47 -10.35
N LYS A 210 -6.18 17.93 -11.41
CA LYS A 210 -6.91 17.67 -12.65
C LYS A 210 -8.08 16.71 -12.42
N LEU A 211 -7.82 15.58 -11.76
CA LEU A 211 -8.84 14.55 -11.53
C LEU A 211 -9.93 15.02 -10.55
N LEU A 212 -9.57 15.81 -9.54
CA LEU A 212 -10.51 16.38 -8.58
C LEU A 212 -11.49 17.38 -9.21
N GLN A 213 -11.17 17.98 -10.37
CA GLN A 213 -12.07 18.86 -11.12
C GLN A 213 -13.10 18.07 -11.96
N GLU A 214 -12.88 16.76 -12.16
CA GLU A 214 -13.75 15.88 -12.94
C GLU A 214 -14.81 15.18 -12.07
N ILE A 215 -14.74 15.32 -10.73
CA ILE A 215 -15.64 14.71 -9.75
C ILE A 215 -16.70 15.75 -9.31
#